data_35bfd64764220441daf6b872f1de3b3d
#
_entry.id   35bfd64764220441daf6b872f1de3b3d
#
_cell.length_a   1.000
_cell.length_b   1.000
_cell.length_c   1.000
_cell.angle_alpha   90.00
_cell.angle_beta   90.00
_cell.angle_gamma   90.00
#
_symmetry.space_group_name_H-M   'P 1'
#
loop_
_entity.id
_entity.type
_entity.pdbx_description
1 polymer ?
#
loop_
_entity_poly.entity_id
_entity_poly.type
_entity_poly.pdbx_seq_one_letter_code
_entity_poly.pdbx_strand_id
1 'polypeptide(L)'
;MQKITIQGIQYDEKSSYQQGPSLAPPLIREALNSGSMNLFTEDGVTIETSQIEDKGDFKIENYFDIETITTKHLNTGGKLFTLGGDHSVTFPIIKAHHEKYPKLDILHIDAHADLYDKFEGDKYSHACPFARIMENGFAVKLVQVGIRTLNTHQAEQAKKFKVDVHEMKNLDLNKIPKFENPLYISLDMDAFDPAFAPGVSHHEPGGMTSRQVIDLIQSIDCEVVGADIVEYNPNRDFQKMTAFLAAKMMKEILGKML
;
A
#
# COMPACT_ATOMS: atom_id res chain seq x y z
N MET A 1 3.76 -24.02 6.69
CA MET A 1 3.43 -22.59 6.85
C MET A 1 3.66 -21.90 5.51
N GLN A 2 2.79 -20.97 5.12
CA GLN A 2 2.99 -20.19 3.90
C GLN A 2 4.16 -19.22 4.10
N LYS A 3 5.04 -19.10 3.10
CA LYS A 3 6.13 -18.12 3.12
C LYS A 3 5.62 -16.75 2.70
N ILE A 4 6.22 -15.70 3.26
CA ILE A 4 6.03 -14.32 2.81
C ILE A 4 7.19 -13.98 1.88
N THR A 5 6.87 -13.54 0.68
CA THR A 5 7.86 -13.01 -0.26
C THR A 5 7.84 -11.49 -0.21
N ILE A 6 9.00 -10.84 -0.17
CA ILE A 6 9.14 -9.39 -0.34
C ILE A 6 9.68 -9.13 -1.74
N GLN A 7 9.06 -8.19 -2.46
CA GLN A 7 9.56 -7.68 -3.74
C GLN A 7 9.58 -6.15 -3.73
N GLY A 8 10.52 -5.55 -4.45
CA GLY A 8 10.53 -4.12 -4.75
C GLY A 8 10.14 -3.88 -6.20
N ILE A 9 9.21 -2.97 -6.46
CA ILE A 9 8.80 -2.57 -7.81
C ILE A 9 9.24 -1.13 -8.05
N GLN A 10 10.28 -0.97 -8.86
CA GLN A 10 10.86 0.32 -9.21
C GLN A 10 10.16 0.89 -10.45
N TYR A 11 9.00 1.52 -10.22
CA TYR A 11 8.17 2.11 -11.27
C TYR A 11 7.42 3.33 -10.77
N ASP A 12 7.45 4.46 -11.52
CA ASP A 12 6.72 5.69 -11.22
C ASP A 12 6.39 6.51 -12.49
N GLU A 13 6.30 5.84 -13.64
CA GLU A 13 5.97 6.50 -14.91
C GLU A 13 4.50 6.92 -15.03
N LYS A 14 3.66 6.53 -14.06
CA LYS A 14 2.24 6.89 -14.00
C LYS A 14 1.94 7.99 -12.99
N SER A 15 2.97 8.51 -12.33
CA SER A 15 2.85 9.68 -11.46
C SER A 15 2.48 10.93 -12.27
N SER A 16 1.48 11.68 -11.77
CA SER A 16 0.95 12.87 -12.45
C SER A 16 1.68 14.16 -12.10
N TYR A 17 2.53 14.17 -11.05
CA TYR A 17 3.20 15.39 -10.57
C TYR A 17 4.71 15.24 -10.51
N GLN A 18 5.21 14.43 -9.60
CA GLN A 18 6.66 14.26 -9.39
C GLN A 18 7.04 12.78 -9.37
N GLN A 19 8.01 12.43 -10.20
CA GLN A 19 8.66 11.12 -10.11
C GLN A 19 9.64 11.10 -8.93
N GLY A 20 9.99 9.91 -8.48
CA GLY A 20 10.87 9.64 -7.34
C GLY A 20 10.50 8.38 -6.56
N PRO A 21 9.20 8.00 -6.49
CA PRO A 21 8.79 6.79 -5.78
C PRO A 21 9.45 5.50 -6.26
N SER A 22 9.85 5.40 -7.52
CA SER A 22 10.62 4.24 -8.03
C SER A 22 11.94 3.99 -7.30
N LEU A 23 12.47 5.00 -6.61
CA LEU A 23 13.71 4.91 -5.81
C LEU A 23 13.46 4.39 -4.39
N ALA A 24 12.20 4.28 -3.96
CA ALA A 24 11.82 3.94 -2.59
C ALA A 24 12.26 2.56 -2.11
N PRO A 25 12.10 1.45 -2.88
CA PRO A 25 12.27 0.11 -2.36
C PRO A 25 13.62 -0.16 -1.68
N PRO A 26 14.78 0.16 -2.26
CA PRO A 26 16.06 -0.07 -1.60
C PRO A 26 16.26 0.79 -0.35
N LEU A 27 15.69 2.00 -0.30
CA LEU A 27 15.86 2.92 0.83
C LEU A 27 15.02 2.52 2.04
N ILE A 28 13.83 1.95 1.82
CA ILE A 28 13.03 1.36 2.91
C ILE A 28 13.76 0.17 3.52
N ARG A 29 14.37 -0.70 2.68
CA ARG A 29 15.20 -1.82 3.17
C ARG A 29 16.43 -1.34 3.94
N GLU A 30 17.11 -0.31 3.44
CA GLU A 30 18.23 0.30 4.14
C GLU A 30 17.82 0.81 5.51
N ALA A 31 16.66 1.49 5.62
CA ALA A 31 16.15 1.99 6.89
C ALA A 31 15.83 0.83 7.86
N LEU A 32 15.17 -0.24 7.38
CA LEU A 32 14.85 -1.43 8.18
C LEU A 32 16.10 -2.09 8.73
N ASN A 33 17.17 -2.18 7.94
CA ASN A 33 18.43 -2.85 8.28
C ASN A 33 19.52 -1.91 8.83
N SER A 34 19.20 -0.66 9.15
CA SER A 34 20.17 0.37 9.52
C SER A 34 20.84 0.19 10.90
N GLY A 35 20.39 -0.77 11.69
CA GLY A 35 20.85 -0.93 13.08
C GLY A 35 20.20 0.03 14.08
N SER A 36 19.42 1.03 13.63
CA SER A 36 18.62 1.89 14.52
C SER A 36 17.23 1.30 14.81
N MET A 37 16.83 0.26 14.12
CA MET A 37 15.57 -0.46 14.31
C MET A 37 15.85 -1.90 14.76
N ASN A 38 15.04 -2.40 15.68
CA ASN A 38 14.97 -3.84 15.92
C ASN A 38 13.96 -4.50 14.98
N LEU A 39 13.99 -5.80 14.88
CA LEU A 39 13.13 -6.59 13.99
C LEU A 39 11.87 -7.14 14.69
N PHE A 40 11.42 -6.49 15.77
CA PHE A 40 10.18 -6.82 16.48
C PHE A 40 9.09 -5.79 16.20
N THR A 41 7.87 -6.28 15.98
CA THR A 41 6.66 -5.43 16.01
C THR A 41 6.38 -4.95 17.43
N GLU A 42 5.47 -4.00 17.59
CA GLU A 42 5.04 -3.59 18.94
C GLU A 42 4.29 -4.70 19.68
N ASP A 43 3.63 -5.62 18.95
CA ASP A 43 2.99 -6.82 19.52
C ASP A 43 4.00 -7.96 19.84
N GLY A 44 5.29 -7.70 19.67
CA GLY A 44 6.36 -8.64 20.04
C GLY A 44 6.62 -9.76 19.03
N VAL A 45 6.09 -9.67 17.81
CA VAL A 45 6.37 -10.61 16.73
C VAL A 45 7.70 -10.27 16.09
N THR A 46 8.63 -11.22 15.94
CA THR A 46 9.86 -11.02 15.18
C THR A 46 9.65 -11.26 13.70
N ILE A 47 10.14 -10.34 12.86
CA ILE A 47 10.19 -10.51 11.41
C ILE A 47 11.53 -11.12 10.94
N GLU A 48 12.45 -11.42 11.85
CA GLU A 48 13.66 -12.20 11.58
C GLU A 48 13.33 -13.69 11.57
N THR A 49 12.85 -14.18 10.44
CA THR A 49 12.36 -15.55 10.33
C THR A 49 12.67 -16.16 8.96
N SER A 50 12.87 -17.47 8.93
CA SER A 50 13.01 -18.26 7.68
C SER A 50 11.72 -18.31 6.84
N GLN A 51 10.63 -17.77 7.36
CA GLN A 51 9.36 -17.68 6.63
C GLN A 51 9.30 -16.45 5.71
N ILE A 52 10.22 -15.49 5.83
CA ILE A 52 10.29 -14.30 4.99
C ILE A 52 11.47 -14.44 4.01
N GLU A 53 11.20 -14.22 2.74
CA GLU A 53 12.20 -14.25 1.67
C GLU A 53 12.14 -12.96 0.84
N ASP A 54 13.23 -12.19 0.86
CA ASP A 54 13.34 -10.97 0.05
C ASP A 54 13.93 -11.30 -1.34
N LYS A 55 13.20 -10.96 -2.40
CA LYS A 55 13.59 -11.17 -3.81
C LYS A 55 14.31 -9.98 -4.42
N GLY A 56 14.48 -8.88 -3.65
CA GLY A 56 15.13 -7.65 -4.13
C GLY A 56 14.21 -6.79 -4.99
N ASP A 57 14.84 -5.92 -5.78
CA ASP A 57 14.17 -4.86 -6.54
C ASP A 57 14.13 -5.20 -8.03
N PHE A 58 12.97 -4.92 -8.65
CA PHE A 58 12.72 -5.15 -10.06
C PHE A 58 12.45 -3.81 -10.75
N LYS A 59 13.34 -3.45 -11.67
CA LYS A 59 13.13 -2.32 -12.57
C LYS A 59 12.13 -2.72 -13.65
N ILE A 60 11.08 -1.94 -13.81
CA ILE A 60 9.97 -2.23 -14.72
C ILE A 60 10.17 -1.44 -16.02
N GLU A 61 10.14 -2.14 -17.16
CA GLU A 61 10.16 -1.52 -18.48
C GLU A 61 8.77 -1.41 -19.09
N ASN A 62 7.92 -2.44 -18.89
CA ASN A 62 6.53 -2.41 -19.32
C ASN A 62 5.62 -2.56 -18.10
N TYR A 63 4.60 -1.71 -18.00
CA TYR A 63 3.71 -1.64 -16.85
C TYR A 63 3.13 -3.00 -16.41
N PHE A 64 2.71 -3.85 -17.36
CA PHE A 64 2.14 -5.16 -17.04
C PHE A 64 3.16 -6.26 -16.71
N ASP A 65 4.47 -5.98 -16.79
CA ASP A 65 5.49 -6.89 -16.27
C ASP A 65 5.37 -7.05 -14.75
N ILE A 66 4.81 -6.04 -14.06
CA ILE A 66 4.49 -6.08 -12.63
C ILE A 66 3.58 -7.27 -12.30
N GLU A 67 2.52 -7.48 -13.08
CA GLU A 67 1.61 -8.64 -12.93
C GLU A 67 2.37 -9.96 -13.08
N THR A 68 3.21 -10.07 -14.09
CA THR A 68 3.98 -11.30 -14.37
C THR A 68 4.96 -11.65 -13.24
N ILE A 69 5.68 -10.63 -12.73
CA ILE A 69 6.61 -10.79 -11.61
C ILE A 69 5.84 -11.19 -10.34
N THR A 70 4.74 -10.51 -10.06
CA THR A 70 3.88 -10.74 -8.90
C THR A 70 3.31 -12.16 -8.92
N THR A 71 2.75 -12.61 -10.06
CA THR A 71 2.22 -13.97 -10.22
C THR A 71 3.28 -15.03 -9.96
N LYS A 72 4.50 -14.83 -10.50
CA LYS A 72 5.63 -15.74 -10.26
C LYS A 72 5.95 -15.86 -8.76
N HIS A 73 5.97 -14.75 -8.03
CA HIS A 73 6.31 -14.75 -6.60
C HIS A 73 5.18 -15.34 -5.75
N LEU A 74 3.92 -15.05 -6.06
CA LEU A 74 2.76 -15.65 -5.40
C LEU A 74 2.71 -17.18 -5.54
N ASN A 75 3.13 -17.69 -6.70
CA ASN A 75 3.17 -19.14 -6.96
C ASN A 75 4.27 -19.86 -6.17
N THR A 76 5.33 -19.16 -5.76
CA THR A 76 6.44 -19.73 -5.00
C THR A 76 6.31 -19.53 -3.49
N GLY A 77 5.74 -18.42 -3.05
CA GLY A 77 5.71 -18.03 -1.63
C GLY A 77 4.35 -18.25 -0.96
N GLY A 78 3.32 -17.68 -1.49
CA GLY A 78 1.98 -17.73 -0.89
C GLY A 78 1.44 -16.38 -0.48
N LYS A 79 2.12 -15.63 0.37
CA LYS A 79 1.83 -14.23 0.72
C LYS A 79 2.89 -13.33 0.12
N LEU A 80 2.53 -12.09 -0.24
CA LEU A 80 3.45 -11.18 -0.90
C LEU A 80 3.39 -9.78 -0.30
N PHE A 81 4.56 -9.24 0.04
CA PHE A 81 4.73 -7.85 0.43
C PHE A 81 5.47 -7.09 -0.68
N THR A 82 4.91 -5.99 -1.14
CA THR A 82 5.52 -5.16 -2.18
C THR A 82 5.99 -3.81 -1.61
N LEU A 83 7.24 -3.47 -1.85
CA LEU A 83 7.71 -2.11 -1.75
C LEU A 83 7.54 -1.48 -3.12
N GLY A 84 6.62 -0.53 -3.25
CA GLY A 84 6.23 0.01 -4.54
C GLY A 84 6.95 1.27 -4.94
N GLY A 85 6.63 1.71 -6.12
CA GLY A 85 6.85 3.02 -6.67
C GLY A 85 5.63 3.91 -6.46
N ASP A 86 5.06 4.43 -7.55
CA ASP A 86 3.79 5.16 -7.50
C ASP A 86 2.60 4.21 -7.30
N HIS A 87 1.42 4.73 -6.93
CA HIS A 87 0.26 3.90 -6.58
C HIS A 87 -0.32 3.09 -7.75
N SER A 88 0.07 3.39 -8.99
CA SER A 88 -0.39 2.62 -10.16
C SER A 88 0.01 1.15 -10.09
N VAL A 89 1.12 0.83 -9.42
CA VAL A 89 1.64 -0.55 -9.31
C VAL A 89 0.64 -1.49 -8.63
N THR A 90 -0.23 -0.98 -7.77
CA THR A 90 -1.21 -1.77 -7.02
C THR A 90 -2.22 -2.48 -7.90
N PHE A 91 -2.65 -1.88 -9.04
CA PHE A 91 -3.61 -2.55 -9.92
C PHE A 91 -3.09 -3.88 -10.50
N PRO A 92 -1.93 -3.96 -11.18
CA PRO A 92 -1.42 -5.24 -11.68
C PRO A 92 -1.03 -6.23 -10.56
N ILE A 93 -0.65 -5.73 -9.36
CA ILE A 93 -0.40 -6.57 -8.19
C ILE A 93 -1.69 -7.22 -7.71
N ILE A 94 -2.77 -6.46 -7.55
CA ILE A 94 -4.08 -7.00 -7.14
C ILE A 94 -4.65 -7.94 -8.19
N LYS A 95 -4.46 -7.66 -9.48
CA LYS A 95 -4.87 -8.59 -10.54
C LYS A 95 -4.22 -9.96 -10.37
N ALA A 96 -2.93 -10.01 -10.07
CA ALA A 96 -2.22 -11.26 -9.78
C ALA A 96 -2.72 -11.93 -8.48
N HIS A 97 -3.01 -11.14 -7.43
CA HIS A 97 -3.58 -11.69 -6.19
C HIS A 97 -4.96 -12.30 -6.39
N HIS A 98 -5.82 -11.67 -7.22
CA HIS A 98 -7.17 -12.15 -7.49
C HIS A 98 -7.19 -13.56 -8.08
N GLU A 99 -6.22 -13.93 -8.91
CA GLU A 99 -6.09 -15.29 -9.43
C GLU A 99 -5.95 -16.34 -8.32
N LYS A 100 -5.28 -15.98 -7.23
CA LYS A 100 -5.04 -16.87 -6.08
C LYS A 100 -6.10 -16.72 -4.99
N TYR A 101 -6.59 -15.49 -4.79
CA TYR A 101 -7.56 -15.11 -3.77
C TYR A 101 -8.77 -14.45 -4.43
N PRO A 102 -9.70 -15.23 -5.05
CA PRO A 102 -10.84 -14.66 -5.80
C PRO A 102 -11.84 -13.91 -4.93
N LYS A 103 -11.80 -14.09 -3.61
CA LYS A 103 -12.53 -13.28 -2.63
C LYS A 103 -11.52 -12.50 -1.81
N LEU A 104 -11.12 -11.34 -2.32
CA LEU A 104 -10.15 -10.47 -1.66
C LEU A 104 -10.85 -9.23 -1.13
N ASP A 105 -10.62 -8.89 0.14
CA ASP A 105 -10.94 -7.58 0.70
C ASP A 105 -9.70 -6.69 0.65
N ILE A 106 -9.90 -5.37 0.50
CA ILE A 106 -8.80 -4.40 0.47
C ILE A 106 -9.02 -3.35 1.55
N LEU A 107 -7.98 -3.11 2.35
CA LEU A 107 -7.82 -1.93 3.18
C LEU A 107 -6.84 -0.98 2.49
N HIS A 108 -7.33 0.15 2.03
CA HIS A 108 -6.58 1.22 1.40
C HIS A 108 -6.44 2.38 2.38
N ILE A 109 -5.21 2.74 2.73
CA ILE A 109 -4.88 3.81 3.69
C ILE A 109 -4.16 4.90 2.90
N ASP A 110 -4.79 6.08 2.76
CA ASP A 110 -4.37 7.09 1.78
C ASP A 110 -5.03 8.45 2.04
N ALA A 111 -4.43 9.53 1.56
CA ALA A 111 -5.08 10.84 1.44
C ALA A 111 -6.10 10.89 0.31
N HIS A 112 -5.85 10.13 -0.75
CA HIS A 112 -6.55 10.13 -2.01
C HIS A 112 -7.42 8.87 -2.16
N ALA A 113 -8.53 8.97 -2.87
CA ALA A 113 -9.37 7.78 -3.10
C ALA A 113 -8.89 6.93 -4.29
N ASP A 114 -8.12 7.51 -5.21
CA ASP A 114 -7.57 6.87 -6.42
C ASP A 114 -8.62 6.11 -7.23
N LEU A 115 -9.80 6.74 -7.31
CA LEU A 115 -11.00 6.21 -7.96
C LEU A 115 -11.33 6.91 -9.28
N TYR A 116 -10.40 7.66 -9.87
CA TYR A 116 -10.65 8.23 -11.20
C TYR A 116 -10.83 7.13 -12.25
N ASP A 117 -11.80 7.29 -13.16
CA ASP A 117 -11.96 6.41 -14.31
C ASP A 117 -10.78 6.56 -15.29
N LYS A 118 -10.25 7.77 -15.38
CA LYS A 118 -8.99 8.16 -16.03
C LYS A 118 -8.50 9.48 -15.47
N PHE A 119 -7.21 9.67 -15.42
CA PHE A 119 -6.58 10.91 -15.02
C PHE A 119 -5.60 11.35 -16.10
N GLU A 120 -5.72 12.62 -16.58
CA GLU A 120 -4.93 13.15 -17.70
C GLU A 120 -4.95 12.27 -18.97
N GLY A 121 -6.05 11.57 -19.19
CA GLY A 121 -6.23 10.68 -20.35
C GLY A 121 -5.74 9.25 -20.15
N ASP A 122 -5.02 8.95 -19.05
CA ASP A 122 -4.56 7.61 -18.74
C ASP A 122 -5.45 6.95 -17.68
N LYS A 123 -6.02 5.78 -18.03
CA LYS A 123 -6.83 4.96 -17.11
C LYS A 123 -5.99 4.15 -16.12
N TYR A 124 -4.69 4.06 -16.35
CA TYR A 124 -3.73 3.38 -15.47
C TYR A 124 -2.83 4.36 -14.71
N SER A 125 -3.18 5.66 -14.68
CA SER A 125 -2.54 6.64 -13.80
C SER A 125 -2.57 6.18 -12.34
N HIS A 126 -1.61 6.65 -11.53
CA HIS A 126 -1.57 6.38 -10.10
C HIS A 126 -2.85 6.83 -9.36
N ALA A 127 -3.62 7.76 -9.91
CA ALA A 127 -4.91 8.21 -9.37
C ALA A 127 -6.10 7.28 -9.73
N CYS A 128 -5.86 6.11 -10.35
CA CYS A 128 -6.91 5.26 -10.93
C CYS A 128 -6.93 3.79 -10.47
N PRO A 129 -5.96 3.26 -9.69
CA PRO A 129 -5.83 1.82 -9.48
C PRO A 129 -7.09 1.19 -8.87
N PHE A 130 -7.71 1.84 -7.89
CA PHE A 130 -8.89 1.28 -7.23
C PHE A 130 -10.14 1.31 -8.10
N ALA A 131 -10.28 2.27 -9.01
CA ALA A 131 -11.34 2.22 -10.01
C ALA A 131 -11.15 0.99 -10.92
N ARG A 132 -9.93 0.71 -11.36
CA ARG A 132 -9.60 -0.48 -12.19
C ARG A 132 -9.85 -1.78 -11.45
N ILE A 133 -9.45 -1.86 -10.18
CA ILE A 133 -9.66 -3.03 -9.33
C ILE A 133 -11.16 -3.33 -9.19
N MET A 134 -11.95 -2.31 -8.83
CA MET A 134 -13.37 -2.49 -8.55
C MET A 134 -14.19 -2.75 -9.83
N GLU A 135 -13.88 -2.09 -10.94
CA GLU A 135 -14.61 -2.33 -12.19
C GLU A 135 -14.40 -3.73 -12.78
N ASN A 136 -13.23 -4.35 -12.51
CA ASN A 136 -12.90 -5.70 -12.93
C ASN A 136 -13.35 -6.77 -11.91
N GLY A 137 -13.87 -6.37 -10.75
CA GLY A 137 -14.30 -7.29 -9.70
C GLY A 137 -13.15 -8.03 -9.00
N PHE A 138 -11.96 -7.45 -8.98
CA PHE A 138 -10.77 -8.07 -8.35
C PHE A 138 -10.77 -7.99 -6.82
N ALA A 139 -11.67 -7.18 -6.25
CA ALA A 139 -11.94 -7.15 -4.82
C ALA A 139 -13.44 -7.25 -4.54
N VAL A 140 -13.79 -7.92 -3.43
CA VAL A 140 -15.18 -8.03 -2.94
C VAL A 140 -15.57 -6.79 -2.15
N LYS A 141 -14.63 -6.27 -1.37
CA LYS A 141 -14.81 -5.12 -0.49
C LYS A 141 -13.59 -4.21 -0.58
N LEU A 142 -13.83 -2.91 -0.68
CA LEU A 142 -12.82 -1.88 -0.59
C LEU A 142 -13.18 -0.93 0.55
N VAL A 143 -12.32 -0.83 1.55
CA VAL A 143 -12.41 0.13 2.65
C VAL A 143 -11.26 1.12 2.50
N GLN A 144 -11.57 2.41 2.43
CA GLN A 144 -10.61 3.49 2.30
C GLN A 144 -10.56 4.32 3.58
N VAL A 145 -9.37 4.54 4.15
CA VAL A 145 -9.17 5.23 5.42
C VAL A 145 -8.14 6.35 5.27
N GLY A 146 -8.44 7.51 5.81
CA GLY A 146 -7.54 8.67 5.76
C GLY A 146 -7.86 9.67 4.66
N ILE A 147 -8.88 9.39 3.85
CA ILE A 147 -9.24 10.17 2.67
C ILE A 147 -9.59 11.61 3.05
N ARG A 148 -9.01 12.59 2.33
CA ARG A 148 -9.26 14.01 2.57
C ARG A 148 -9.32 14.88 1.33
N THR A 149 -9.21 14.26 0.15
CA THR A 149 -9.22 14.94 -1.16
C THR A 149 -10.37 14.51 -2.06
N LEU A 150 -11.43 13.92 -1.50
CA LEU A 150 -12.53 13.36 -2.26
C LEU A 150 -13.31 14.45 -3.00
N ASN A 151 -13.23 14.47 -4.32
CA ASN A 151 -14.02 15.35 -5.18
C ASN A 151 -15.32 14.69 -5.65
N THR A 152 -16.19 15.45 -6.35
CA THR A 152 -17.48 14.96 -6.81
C THR A 152 -17.38 13.69 -7.67
N HIS A 153 -16.43 13.66 -8.63
CA HIS A 153 -16.25 12.50 -9.51
C HIS A 153 -15.86 11.25 -8.71
N GLN A 154 -14.87 11.36 -7.82
CA GLN A 154 -14.43 10.23 -7.00
C GLN A 154 -15.52 9.78 -6.00
N ALA A 155 -16.33 10.72 -5.46
CA ALA A 155 -17.48 10.37 -4.62
C ALA A 155 -18.56 9.59 -5.39
N GLU A 156 -18.81 9.93 -6.66
CA GLU A 156 -19.71 9.19 -7.54
C GLU A 156 -19.16 7.78 -7.84
N GLN A 157 -17.87 7.66 -8.10
CA GLN A 157 -17.20 6.36 -8.28
C GLN A 157 -17.25 5.51 -7.01
N ALA A 158 -16.98 6.10 -5.85
CA ALA A 158 -17.09 5.41 -4.56
C ALA A 158 -18.51 4.85 -4.35
N LYS A 159 -19.54 5.66 -4.64
CA LYS A 159 -20.94 5.20 -4.59
C LYS A 159 -21.23 4.09 -5.59
N LYS A 160 -20.76 4.22 -6.84
CA LYS A 160 -20.94 3.22 -7.90
C LYS A 160 -20.35 1.86 -7.51
N PHE A 161 -19.17 1.85 -6.93
CA PHE A 161 -18.45 0.64 -6.52
C PHE A 161 -18.75 0.20 -5.08
N LYS A 162 -19.61 0.92 -4.35
CA LYS A 162 -19.95 0.66 -2.94
C LYS A 162 -18.72 0.64 -2.04
N VAL A 163 -17.78 1.55 -2.29
CA VAL A 163 -16.57 1.72 -1.47
C VAL A 163 -16.97 2.31 -0.12
N ASP A 164 -16.42 1.75 0.95
CA ASP A 164 -16.59 2.27 2.31
C ASP A 164 -15.49 3.29 2.60
N VAL A 165 -15.82 4.58 2.56
CA VAL A 165 -14.86 5.67 2.66
C VAL A 165 -14.91 6.32 4.03
N HIS A 166 -13.81 6.27 4.77
CA HIS A 166 -13.60 6.92 6.06
C HIS A 166 -12.71 8.16 5.90
N GLU A 167 -13.36 9.32 5.76
CA GLU A 167 -12.68 10.60 5.59
C GLU A 167 -12.05 11.10 6.89
N MET A 168 -10.85 11.71 6.80
CA MET A 168 -10.10 12.25 7.95
C MET A 168 -10.91 13.19 8.85
N LYS A 169 -11.75 14.05 8.25
CA LYS A 169 -12.55 15.03 9.01
C LYS A 169 -13.46 14.42 10.09
N ASN A 170 -13.82 13.13 9.95
CA ASN A 170 -14.72 12.41 10.86
C ASN A 170 -14.16 11.02 11.21
N LEU A 171 -12.85 10.84 11.12
CA LEU A 171 -12.22 9.54 11.31
C LEU A 171 -12.40 9.03 12.73
N ASP A 172 -13.00 7.85 12.82
CA ASP A 172 -13.12 7.05 14.04
C ASP A 172 -12.70 5.62 13.72
N LEU A 173 -11.54 5.23 14.17
CA LEU A 173 -10.96 3.90 13.89
C LEU A 173 -11.82 2.75 14.40
N ASN A 174 -12.64 2.98 15.44
CA ASN A 174 -13.55 1.95 15.96
C ASN A 174 -14.73 1.65 15.00
N LYS A 175 -14.95 2.50 14.01
CA LYS A 175 -15.98 2.30 12.97
C LYS A 175 -15.48 1.62 11.72
N ILE A 176 -14.17 1.35 11.63
CA ILE A 176 -13.62 0.58 10.50
C ILE A 176 -14.21 -0.83 10.56
N PRO A 177 -14.86 -1.31 9.48
CA PRO A 177 -15.52 -2.59 9.51
C PRO A 177 -14.52 -3.74 9.56
N LYS A 178 -14.92 -4.84 10.17
CA LYS A 178 -14.16 -6.09 10.10
C LYS A 178 -14.14 -6.64 8.67
N PHE A 179 -13.06 -7.34 8.35
CA PHE A 179 -12.89 -8.03 7.08
C PHE A 179 -13.22 -9.52 7.25
N GLU A 180 -13.96 -10.06 6.29
CA GLU A 180 -14.43 -11.46 6.35
C GLU A 180 -13.67 -12.38 5.38
N ASN A 181 -12.98 -11.78 4.40
CA ASN A 181 -12.18 -12.48 3.42
C ASN A 181 -10.69 -12.23 3.66
N PRO A 182 -9.78 -12.96 2.98
CA PRO A 182 -8.37 -12.63 2.96
C PRO A 182 -8.16 -11.15 2.60
N LEU A 183 -7.29 -10.48 3.36
CA LEU A 183 -7.09 -9.04 3.27
C LEU A 183 -5.80 -8.69 2.53
N TYR A 184 -5.91 -7.69 1.66
CA TYR A 184 -4.78 -6.95 1.11
C TYR A 184 -4.73 -5.55 1.72
N ILE A 185 -3.55 -5.11 2.20
CA ILE A 185 -3.33 -3.77 2.74
C ILE A 185 -2.54 -2.97 1.71
N SER A 186 -3.12 -1.87 1.21
CA SER A 186 -2.40 -0.89 0.40
C SER A 186 -2.19 0.38 1.23
N LEU A 187 -0.94 0.71 1.50
CA LEU A 187 -0.54 1.87 2.28
C LEU A 187 0.19 2.87 1.41
N ASP A 188 -0.47 3.99 1.15
CA ASP A 188 0.17 5.18 0.59
C ASP A 188 0.86 5.97 1.71
N MET A 189 2.10 6.40 1.47
CA MET A 189 2.84 7.19 2.47
C MET A 189 2.30 8.60 2.64
N ASP A 190 1.47 9.10 1.73
CA ASP A 190 0.79 10.39 1.88
C ASP A 190 -0.50 10.32 2.73
N ALA A 191 -0.94 9.12 3.13
CA ALA A 191 -1.95 8.95 4.19
C ALA A 191 -1.57 9.69 5.47
N PHE A 192 -0.27 9.69 5.77
CA PHE A 192 0.27 10.42 6.91
C PHE A 192 0.20 11.93 6.71
N ASP A 193 0.08 12.66 7.80
CA ASP A 193 0.32 14.11 7.75
C ASP A 193 1.77 14.38 7.33
N PRO A 194 2.03 15.39 6.48
CA PRO A 194 3.40 15.76 6.07
C PRO A 194 4.36 16.05 7.23
N ALA A 195 3.85 16.32 8.43
CA ALA A 195 4.67 16.45 9.65
C ALA A 195 5.31 15.11 10.07
N PHE A 196 4.72 13.96 9.70
CA PHE A 196 5.24 12.62 9.97
C PHE A 196 5.93 12.01 8.75
N ALA A 197 5.42 12.26 7.54
CA ALA A 197 5.93 11.75 6.28
C ALA A 197 6.18 12.88 5.27
N PRO A 198 7.26 13.66 5.40
CA PRO A 198 7.57 14.72 4.45
C PRO A 198 8.01 14.21 3.07
N GLY A 199 8.47 12.96 2.97
CA GLY A 199 9.00 12.34 1.75
C GLY A 199 7.91 11.77 0.86
N VAL A 200 6.96 12.60 0.39
CA VAL A 200 5.91 12.21 -0.54
C VAL A 200 5.77 13.23 -1.67
N SER A 201 5.25 12.82 -2.82
CA SER A 201 5.06 13.73 -3.95
C SER A 201 3.89 14.68 -3.72
N HIS A 202 2.77 14.20 -3.21
CA HIS A 202 1.56 14.95 -2.93
C HIS A 202 1.42 15.18 -1.43
N HIS A 203 1.60 16.43 -0.99
CA HIS A 203 1.45 16.79 0.42
C HIS A 203 0.02 17.25 0.69
N GLU A 204 -0.71 16.48 1.49
CA GLU A 204 -2.06 16.83 1.94
C GLU A 204 -2.08 16.96 3.48
N PRO A 205 -1.96 18.18 4.04
CA PRO A 205 -2.00 18.40 5.49
C PRO A 205 -3.34 18.00 6.12
N GLY A 206 -3.31 17.64 7.39
CA GLY A 206 -4.47 17.13 8.12
C GLY A 206 -4.61 15.61 8.04
N GLY A 207 -3.49 14.92 7.79
CA GLY A 207 -3.41 13.47 7.65
C GLY A 207 -3.34 12.68 8.96
N MET A 208 -3.13 11.39 8.83
CA MET A 208 -3.00 10.47 9.96
C MET A 208 -1.65 10.63 10.67
N THR A 209 -1.65 10.41 11.96
CA THR A 209 -0.42 10.24 12.74
C THR A 209 0.13 8.83 12.54
N SER A 210 1.43 8.64 12.76
CA SER A 210 2.05 7.31 12.76
C SER A 210 1.36 6.35 13.74
N ARG A 211 0.91 6.86 14.92
CA ARG A 211 0.21 6.05 15.92
C ARG A 211 -1.15 5.57 15.41
N GLN A 212 -1.93 6.41 14.78
CA GLN A 212 -3.25 6.01 14.22
C GLN A 212 -3.11 4.91 13.17
N VAL A 213 -2.10 4.98 12.29
CA VAL A 213 -1.89 3.93 11.28
C VAL A 213 -1.41 2.63 11.93
N ILE A 214 -0.51 2.69 12.92
CA ILE A 214 -0.09 1.49 13.67
C ILE A 214 -1.28 0.85 14.38
N ASP A 215 -2.09 1.63 15.09
CA ASP A 215 -3.26 1.14 15.82
C ASP A 215 -4.28 0.50 14.85
N LEU A 216 -4.47 1.09 13.67
CA LEU A 216 -5.32 0.52 12.61
C LEU A 216 -4.78 -0.84 12.13
N ILE A 217 -3.47 -0.94 11.82
CA ILE A 217 -2.84 -2.20 11.41
C ILE A 217 -2.97 -3.25 12.52
N GLN A 218 -2.71 -2.88 13.77
CA GLN A 218 -2.79 -3.79 14.91
C GLN A 218 -4.22 -4.27 15.19
N SER A 219 -5.24 -3.48 14.86
CA SER A 219 -6.65 -3.85 15.02
C SER A 219 -7.15 -4.92 14.04
N ILE A 220 -6.38 -5.23 12.98
CA ILE A 220 -6.74 -6.25 11.99
C ILE A 220 -6.71 -7.63 12.63
N ASP A 221 -7.83 -8.37 12.54
CA ASP A 221 -8.03 -9.69 13.13
C ASP A 221 -8.27 -10.81 12.09
N CYS A 222 -8.09 -10.50 10.79
CA CYS A 222 -8.24 -11.45 9.68
C CYS A 222 -6.89 -11.82 9.04
N GLU A 223 -6.91 -12.80 8.14
CA GLU A 223 -5.71 -13.22 7.40
C GLU A 223 -5.26 -12.14 6.41
N VAL A 224 -4.07 -11.58 6.60
CA VAL A 224 -3.42 -10.67 5.65
C VAL A 224 -2.59 -11.51 4.67
N VAL A 225 -2.97 -11.48 3.39
CA VAL A 225 -2.36 -12.29 2.32
C VAL A 225 -1.44 -11.51 1.41
N GLY A 226 -1.53 -10.19 1.44
CA GLY A 226 -0.69 -9.30 0.66
C GLY A 226 -0.70 -7.88 1.21
N ALA A 227 0.34 -7.12 0.87
CA ALA A 227 0.39 -5.69 1.16
C ALA A 227 1.33 -4.97 0.19
N ASP A 228 1.12 -3.67 0.04
CA ASP A 228 2.12 -2.77 -0.52
C ASP A 228 2.30 -1.50 0.34
N ILE A 229 3.47 -0.88 0.17
CA ILE A 229 3.78 0.48 0.60
C ILE A 229 4.22 1.25 -0.64
N VAL A 230 3.54 2.36 -0.94
CA VAL A 230 3.71 3.14 -2.18
C VAL A 230 3.90 4.63 -1.90
N GLU A 231 4.25 5.40 -2.93
CA GLU A 231 4.33 6.87 -2.96
C GLU A 231 5.39 7.48 -2.02
N TYR A 232 6.23 6.69 -1.35
CA TYR A 232 7.41 7.26 -0.73
C TYR A 232 8.33 7.87 -1.79
N ASN A 233 8.55 9.18 -1.73
CA ASN A 233 9.44 9.90 -2.63
C ASN A 233 10.73 10.33 -1.91
N PRO A 234 11.85 9.62 -2.08
CA PRO A 234 13.12 9.93 -1.43
C PRO A 234 13.68 11.32 -1.77
N ASN A 235 13.34 11.87 -2.95
CA ASN A 235 13.80 13.19 -3.37
C ASN A 235 13.17 14.32 -2.54
N ARG A 236 12.10 14.02 -1.80
CA ARG A 236 11.38 14.94 -0.93
C ARG A 236 11.63 14.70 0.55
N ASP A 237 12.32 13.61 0.88
CA ASP A 237 12.49 13.19 2.27
C ASP A 237 13.57 14.01 2.99
N PHE A 238 13.34 14.25 4.28
CA PHE A 238 14.28 14.92 5.13
C PHE A 238 14.93 13.91 6.10
N GLN A 239 16.27 13.76 6.03
CA GLN A 239 17.03 12.86 6.91
C GLN A 239 16.49 11.41 6.95
N LYS A 240 15.90 10.94 5.85
CA LYS A 240 15.28 9.62 5.75
C LYS A 240 14.12 9.38 6.75
N MET A 241 13.48 10.42 7.25
CA MET A 241 12.38 10.29 8.22
C MET A 241 11.25 9.43 7.67
N THR A 242 10.86 9.67 6.42
CA THR A 242 9.79 8.90 5.76
C THR A 242 10.23 7.47 5.46
N ALA A 243 11.50 7.25 5.08
CA ALA A 243 12.04 5.89 4.91
C ALA A 243 11.94 5.07 6.21
N PHE A 244 12.30 5.66 7.36
CA PHE A 244 12.17 5.00 8.67
C PHE A 244 10.71 4.75 9.05
N LEU A 245 9.81 5.68 8.73
CA LEU A 245 8.38 5.48 8.95
C LEU A 245 7.85 4.34 8.08
N ALA A 246 8.18 4.31 6.77
CA ALA A 246 7.80 3.22 5.87
C ALA A 246 8.35 1.87 6.34
N ALA A 247 9.61 1.81 6.79
CA ALA A 247 10.21 0.61 7.37
C ALA A 247 9.49 0.15 8.66
N LYS A 248 9.04 1.10 9.50
CA LYS A 248 8.21 0.78 10.68
C LYS A 248 6.87 0.18 10.26
N MET A 249 6.18 0.76 9.27
CA MET A 249 4.91 0.22 8.76
C MET A 249 5.10 -1.15 8.13
N MET A 250 6.15 -1.32 7.32
CA MET A 250 6.51 -2.62 6.76
C MET A 250 6.64 -3.69 7.85
N LYS A 251 7.34 -3.37 8.93
CA LYS A 251 7.53 -4.29 10.06
C LYS A 251 6.21 -4.68 10.72
N GLU A 252 5.34 -3.71 11.01
CA GLU A 252 4.03 -3.98 11.63
C GLU A 252 3.12 -4.83 10.72
N ILE A 253 3.08 -4.52 9.41
CA ILE A 253 2.29 -5.28 8.46
C ILE A 253 2.84 -6.70 8.28
N LEU A 254 4.16 -6.89 8.17
CA LEU A 254 4.78 -8.21 8.11
C LEU A 254 4.45 -9.06 9.33
N GLY A 255 4.37 -8.46 10.53
CA GLY A 255 3.93 -9.15 11.73
C GLY A 255 2.49 -9.66 11.65
N LYS A 256 1.60 -8.94 10.95
CA LYS A 256 0.22 -9.39 10.69
C LYS A 256 0.13 -10.47 9.62
N MET A 257 1.12 -10.56 8.75
CA MET A 257 1.18 -11.57 7.69
C MET A 257 1.76 -12.91 8.19
N LEU A 258 2.55 -12.90 9.27
CA LEU A 258 3.08 -14.11 9.91
C LEU A 258 2.01 -14.88 10.67
#